data_b8e53e7742371e370f1a6b3351cd0887
#
_entry.id   b8e53e7742371e370f1a6b3351cd0887
#
_cell.length_a   1.000
_cell.length_b   1.000
_cell.length_c   1.000
_cell.angle_alpha   90.00
_cell.angle_beta   90.00
_cell.angle_gamma   90.00
#
_symmetry.space_group_name_H-M   'P 1'
#
loop_
_entity.id
_entity.type
_entity.pdbx_description
1 polymer ?
#
loop_
_entity_poly.entity_id
_entity_poly.type
_entity_poly.pdbx_seq_one_letter_code
_entity_poly.pdbx_strand_id
1 'polypeptide(L)'
;MIKKFGPFIREVRIQKGIGQRSLASKIGVSASYLNDIEKEKRTAPKLDIIKKISSILSIDNKKLNDLAGYSKKTLAPDINDFIVKNPKINSLIRTIQENNLNEKQIEL
;
A
#
# COMPACT_ATOMS: atom_id res chain seq x y z
N MET A 1 -6.18 0.87 16.30
CA MET A 1 -6.95 0.50 15.11
C MET A 1 -6.23 0.95 13.85
N ILE A 2 -6.03 0.06 12.87
CA ILE A 2 -5.32 0.38 11.65
C ILE A 2 -6.26 1.12 10.69
N LYS A 3 -5.85 2.31 10.26
CA LYS A 3 -6.61 3.10 9.32
C LYS A 3 -6.45 2.52 7.90
N LYS A 4 -7.51 2.54 7.11
CA LYS A 4 -7.44 2.08 5.72
C LYS A 4 -6.63 3.06 4.86
N PHE A 5 -6.14 2.56 3.74
CA PHE A 5 -5.29 3.31 2.82
C PHE A 5 -5.89 4.66 2.39
N GLY A 6 -7.10 4.65 1.89
CA GLY A 6 -7.75 5.88 1.38
C GLY A 6 -7.94 6.96 2.44
N PRO A 7 -8.62 6.65 3.56
CA PRO A 7 -8.78 7.62 4.64
C PRO A 7 -7.47 8.13 5.21
N PHE A 8 -6.43 7.30 5.27
CA PHE A 8 -5.12 7.71 5.74
C PHE A 8 -4.50 8.76 4.81
N ILE A 9 -4.53 8.51 3.50
CA ILE A 9 -4.01 9.45 2.51
C ILE A 9 -4.76 10.77 2.58
N ARG A 10 -6.09 10.72 2.67
CA ARG A 10 -6.90 11.92 2.77
C ARG A 10 -6.52 12.76 3.98
N GLU A 11 -6.35 12.11 5.11
CA GLU A 11 -5.97 12.81 6.35
C GLU A 11 -4.63 13.50 6.21
N VAL A 12 -3.61 12.79 5.71
CA VAL A 12 -2.28 13.36 5.53
C VAL A 12 -2.32 14.50 4.52
N ARG A 13 -3.05 14.32 3.42
CA ARG A 13 -3.20 15.36 2.40
C ARG A 13 -3.78 16.64 2.98
N ILE A 14 -4.84 16.51 3.76
CA ILE A 14 -5.52 17.65 4.40
C ILE A 14 -4.58 18.33 5.40
N GLN A 15 -3.89 17.57 6.22
CA GLN A 15 -2.92 18.09 7.18
C GLN A 15 -1.82 18.90 6.50
N LYS A 16 -1.43 18.52 5.30
CA LYS A 16 -0.41 19.24 4.53
C LYS A 16 -0.96 20.39 3.69
N GLY A 17 -2.28 20.60 3.74
CA GLY A 17 -2.92 21.67 2.99
C GLY A 17 -2.91 21.47 1.48
N ILE A 18 -2.85 20.23 1.01
CA ILE A 18 -2.81 19.93 -0.43
C ILE A 18 -4.22 19.61 -0.92
N GLY A 19 -4.65 20.29 -1.98
CA GLY A 19 -5.94 20.04 -2.60
C GLY A 19 -5.99 18.70 -3.32
N GLN A 20 -7.18 18.10 -3.39
CA GLN A 20 -7.35 16.80 -4.04
C GLN A 20 -6.93 16.85 -5.52
N ARG A 21 -7.34 17.90 -6.25
CA ARG A 21 -6.96 18.05 -7.66
C ARG A 21 -5.46 18.23 -7.84
N SER A 22 -4.84 18.97 -6.93
CA SER A 22 -3.40 19.19 -6.96
C SER A 22 -2.64 17.88 -6.78
N LEU A 23 -3.04 17.08 -5.79
CA LEU A 23 -2.40 15.79 -5.58
C LEU A 23 -2.61 14.86 -6.77
N ALA A 24 -3.85 14.79 -7.28
CA ALA A 24 -4.16 13.94 -8.43
C ALA A 24 -3.28 14.30 -9.64
N SER A 25 -3.13 15.59 -9.92
CA SER A 25 -2.27 16.05 -11.01
C SER A 25 -0.81 15.62 -10.82
N LYS A 26 -0.30 15.74 -9.60
CA LYS A 26 1.09 15.39 -9.30
C LYS A 26 1.37 13.91 -9.42
N ILE A 27 0.39 13.06 -9.14
CA ILE A 27 0.57 11.61 -9.25
C ILE A 27 0.07 11.05 -10.60
N GLY A 28 -0.45 11.90 -11.46
CA GLY A 28 -0.83 11.50 -12.82
C GLY A 28 -2.16 10.75 -12.91
N VAL A 29 -3.11 11.06 -12.03
CA VAL A 29 -4.45 10.45 -12.06
C VAL A 29 -5.51 11.53 -12.07
N SER A 30 -6.77 11.15 -12.38
CA SER A 30 -7.88 12.09 -12.32
C SER A 30 -8.26 12.38 -10.88
N ALA A 31 -8.84 13.57 -10.64
CA ALA A 31 -9.35 13.93 -9.33
C ALA A 31 -10.46 12.97 -8.90
N SER A 32 -11.30 12.54 -9.84
CA SER A 32 -12.36 11.56 -9.58
C SER A 32 -11.80 10.23 -9.10
N TYR A 33 -10.73 9.75 -9.74
CA TYR A 33 -10.06 8.51 -9.34
C TYR A 33 -9.50 8.63 -7.92
N LEU A 34 -8.81 9.73 -7.62
CA LEU A 34 -8.26 9.95 -6.28
C LEU A 34 -9.37 10.05 -5.23
N ASN A 35 -10.47 10.72 -5.56
CA ASN A 35 -11.62 10.81 -4.67
C ASN A 35 -12.17 9.42 -4.33
N ASP A 36 -12.28 8.54 -5.33
CA ASP A 36 -12.75 7.17 -5.12
C ASP A 36 -11.78 6.37 -4.25
N ILE A 37 -10.48 6.56 -4.44
CA ILE A 37 -9.46 5.92 -3.60
C ILE A 37 -9.61 6.38 -2.15
N GLU A 38 -9.73 7.69 -1.93
CA GLU A 38 -9.85 8.26 -0.58
C GLU A 38 -11.11 7.82 0.14
N LYS A 39 -12.18 7.54 -0.61
CA LYS A 39 -13.46 7.07 -0.06
C LYS A 39 -13.58 5.56 -0.01
N GLU A 40 -12.53 4.84 -0.34
CA GLU A 40 -12.53 3.37 -0.37
C GLU A 40 -13.54 2.78 -1.36
N LYS A 41 -13.89 3.52 -2.40
CA LYS A 41 -14.74 3.03 -3.49
C LYS A 41 -13.94 2.24 -4.52
N ARG A 42 -12.63 2.33 -4.47
CA ARG A 42 -11.70 1.57 -5.30
C ARG A 42 -10.62 0.97 -4.42
N THR A 43 -10.03 -0.14 -4.88
CA THR A 43 -8.87 -0.71 -4.21
C THR A 43 -7.68 0.25 -4.31
N ALA A 44 -6.70 0.08 -3.41
CA ALA A 44 -5.49 0.89 -3.44
C ALA A 44 -4.82 0.81 -4.82
N PRO A 45 -4.16 1.89 -5.26
CA PRO A 45 -3.56 1.93 -6.59
C PRO A 45 -2.34 1.03 -6.71
N LYS A 46 -1.78 0.98 -7.94
CA LYS A 46 -0.61 0.18 -8.24
C LYS A 46 0.63 0.70 -7.52
N LEU A 47 1.65 -0.14 -7.46
CA LEU A 47 2.90 0.14 -6.75
C LEU A 47 3.55 1.47 -7.16
N ASP A 48 3.57 1.78 -8.45
CA ASP A 48 4.18 3.02 -8.95
C ASP A 48 3.42 4.27 -8.47
N ILE A 49 2.10 4.20 -8.41
CA ILE A 49 1.27 5.31 -7.91
C ILE A 49 1.47 5.46 -6.40
N ILE A 50 1.53 4.37 -5.67
CA ILE A 50 1.81 4.39 -4.23
C ILE A 50 3.14 5.07 -3.95
N LYS A 51 4.16 4.78 -4.77
CA LYS A 51 5.47 5.38 -4.65
C LYS A 51 5.42 6.90 -4.83
N LYS A 52 4.65 7.37 -5.82
CA LYS A 52 4.48 8.80 -6.07
C LYS A 52 3.76 9.49 -4.90
N ILE A 53 2.70 8.88 -4.38
CA ILE A 53 1.98 9.40 -3.22
C ILE A 53 2.91 9.49 -2.02
N SER A 54 3.66 8.45 -1.77
CA SER A 54 4.63 8.38 -0.68
C SER A 54 5.63 9.53 -0.77
N SER A 55 6.16 9.76 -1.95
CA SER A 55 7.13 10.85 -2.18
C SER A 55 6.51 12.23 -1.97
N ILE A 56 5.34 12.47 -2.54
CA ILE A 56 4.69 13.79 -2.48
C ILE A 56 4.20 14.12 -1.08
N LEU A 57 3.62 13.14 -0.38
CA LEU A 57 3.08 13.34 0.96
C LEU A 57 4.11 13.08 2.07
N SER A 58 5.34 12.73 1.71
CA SER A 58 6.41 12.41 2.66
C SER A 58 5.99 11.33 3.66
N ILE A 59 5.36 10.28 3.14
CA ILE A 59 4.97 9.11 3.91
C ILE A 59 5.99 8.00 3.66
N ASP A 60 6.34 7.22 4.68
CA ASP A 60 7.19 6.06 4.49
C ASP A 60 6.55 5.10 3.50
N ASN A 61 7.32 4.75 2.45
CA ASN A 61 6.82 3.91 1.38
C ASN A 61 6.40 2.51 1.87
N LYS A 62 7.15 1.95 2.81
CA LYS A 62 6.81 0.64 3.38
C LYS A 62 5.48 0.70 4.11
N LYS A 63 5.27 1.73 4.91
CA LYS A 63 4.02 1.92 5.64
C LYS A 63 2.84 2.03 4.69
N LEU A 64 3.00 2.81 3.62
CA LEU A 64 1.92 3.02 2.65
C LEU A 64 1.59 1.73 1.90
N ASN A 65 2.61 0.95 1.52
CA ASN A 65 2.40 -0.36 0.89
C ASN A 65 1.71 -1.34 1.83
N ASP A 66 2.09 -1.34 3.11
CA ASP A 66 1.45 -2.21 4.10
C ASP A 66 -0.03 -1.87 4.24
N LEU A 67 -0.38 -0.59 4.27
CA LEU A 67 -1.78 -0.16 4.32
C LEU A 67 -2.53 -0.59 3.07
N ALA A 68 -1.91 -0.51 1.90
CA ALA A 68 -2.52 -0.95 0.65
C ALA A 68 -2.82 -2.45 0.69
N GLY A 69 -1.88 -3.25 1.14
CA GLY A 69 -2.06 -4.68 1.30
C GLY A 69 -3.15 -5.01 2.32
N TYR A 70 -3.15 -4.32 3.44
CA TYR A 70 -4.16 -4.51 4.47
C TYR A 70 -5.57 -4.20 3.95
N SER A 71 -5.72 -3.08 3.26
CA SER A 71 -7.03 -2.68 2.70
C SER A 71 -7.57 -3.70 1.70
N LYS A 72 -6.70 -4.33 0.92
CA LYS A 72 -7.07 -5.36 -0.05
C LYS A 72 -7.16 -6.75 0.57
N LYS A 73 -6.74 -6.90 1.83
CA LYS A 73 -6.59 -8.20 2.50
C LYS A 73 -5.63 -9.11 1.73
N THR A 74 -4.55 -8.53 1.22
CA THR A 74 -3.52 -9.23 0.44
C THR A 74 -2.15 -8.79 0.93
N LEU A 75 -1.10 -9.32 0.28
CA LEU A 75 0.26 -8.89 0.56
C LEU A 75 0.45 -7.43 0.17
N ALA A 76 1.34 -6.74 0.88
CA ALA A 76 1.75 -5.39 0.50
C ALA A 76 2.26 -5.43 -0.95
N PRO A 77 1.91 -4.42 -1.80
CA PRO A 77 2.30 -4.46 -3.21
C PRO A 77 3.80 -4.58 -3.47
N ASP A 78 4.65 -3.96 -2.66
CA ASP A 78 6.10 -4.07 -2.82
C ASP A 78 6.60 -5.48 -2.47
N ILE A 79 6.01 -6.13 -1.47
CA ILE A 79 6.35 -7.50 -1.12
C ILE A 79 5.87 -8.45 -2.20
N ASN A 80 4.65 -8.26 -2.69
CA ASN A 80 4.13 -9.07 -3.78
C ASN A 80 5.00 -8.98 -5.02
N ASP A 81 5.41 -7.77 -5.38
CA ASP A 81 6.29 -7.53 -6.52
C ASP A 81 7.62 -8.27 -6.36
N PHE A 82 8.20 -8.21 -5.17
CA PHE A 82 9.44 -8.91 -4.86
C PHE A 82 9.30 -10.43 -5.00
N ILE A 83 8.20 -10.99 -4.49
CA ILE A 83 7.92 -12.42 -4.59
C ILE A 83 7.79 -12.86 -6.06
N VAL A 84 7.05 -12.08 -6.86
CA VAL A 84 6.86 -12.37 -8.28
C VAL A 84 8.20 -12.40 -9.03
N LYS A 85 9.09 -11.47 -8.70
CA LYS A 85 10.41 -11.39 -9.34
C LYS A 85 11.41 -12.41 -8.82
N ASN A 86 11.11 -13.07 -7.72
CA ASN A 86 12.03 -14.03 -7.07
C ASN A 86 11.26 -15.33 -6.76
N PRO A 87 11.04 -16.18 -7.78
CA PRO A 87 10.20 -17.38 -7.62
C PRO A 87 10.64 -18.33 -6.50
N LYS A 88 11.93 -18.35 -6.16
CA LYS A 88 12.44 -19.21 -5.08
C LYS A 88 11.82 -18.88 -3.72
N ILE A 89 11.33 -17.66 -3.55
CA ILE A 89 10.68 -17.24 -2.30
C ILE A 89 9.38 -18.01 -2.07
N ASN A 90 8.68 -18.40 -3.15
CA ASN A 90 7.49 -19.21 -3.01
C ASN A 90 7.78 -20.52 -2.28
N SER A 91 8.91 -21.15 -2.57
CA SER A 91 9.34 -22.39 -1.89
C SER A 91 9.58 -22.14 -0.41
N LEU A 92 10.21 -21.02 -0.07
CA LEU A 92 10.45 -20.65 1.33
C LEU A 92 9.12 -20.44 2.07
N ILE A 93 8.21 -19.70 1.49
CA ILE A 93 6.90 -19.45 2.09
C ILE A 93 6.13 -20.76 2.28
N ARG A 94 6.18 -21.64 1.29
CA ARG A 94 5.53 -22.95 1.37
C ARG A 94 6.13 -23.80 2.48
N THR A 95 7.45 -23.76 2.65
CA THR A 95 8.13 -24.46 3.73
C THR A 95 7.67 -23.97 5.10
N ILE A 96 7.54 -22.66 5.25
CA ILE A 96 7.03 -22.06 6.49
C ILE A 96 5.62 -22.56 6.77
N GLN A 97 4.74 -22.56 5.76
CA GLN A 97 3.37 -23.03 5.90
C GLN A 97 3.30 -24.52 6.28
N GLU A 98 4.10 -25.35 5.62
CA GLU A 98 4.10 -26.79 5.85
C GLU A 98 4.59 -27.16 7.26
N ASN A 99 5.43 -26.33 7.87
CA ASN A 99 5.93 -26.54 9.21
C ASN A 99 5.08 -25.87 10.29
N ASN A 100 3.93 -25.29 9.91
CA ASN A 100 3.00 -24.63 10.83
C ASN A 100 3.67 -23.61 11.74
N LEU A 101 4.59 -22.82 11.21
CA LEU A 101 5.29 -21.80 11.98
C LEU A 101 4.34 -20.66 12.34
N ASN A 102 4.33 -20.27 13.61
CA ASN A 102 3.55 -19.13 14.09
C ASN A 102 4.40 -17.86 14.13
N GLU A 103 3.81 -16.72 14.53
CA GLU A 103 4.51 -15.45 14.56
C GLU A 103 5.81 -15.48 15.37
N LYS A 104 5.82 -16.18 16.48
CA LYS A 104 7.02 -16.28 17.31
C LYS A 104 8.14 -17.05 16.63
N GLN A 105 7.77 -18.08 15.87
CA GLN A 105 8.73 -18.93 15.16
C GLN A 105 9.27 -18.24 13.90
N ILE A 106 8.53 -17.28 13.36
CA ILE A 106 8.92 -16.55 12.15
C ILE A 106 9.59 -15.23 12.52
N GLU A 107 9.66 -14.89 13.78
CA GLU A 107 10.27 -13.65 14.26
C GLU A 107 11.70 -13.51 13.74
N LEU A 108 11.96 -12.38 13.08
CA LEU A 108 13.24 -12.09 12.45
C LEU A 108 14.01 -11.02 13.21
#